data_5b6200867e5104a331db4643a91ff89d
#
_entry.id   5b6200867e5104a331db4643a91ff89d
#
_cell.length_a   1.000
_cell.length_b   1.000
_cell.length_c   1.000
_cell.angle_alpha   90.00
_cell.angle_beta   90.00
_cell.angle_gamma   90.00
#
_symmetry.space_group_name_H-M   'P 1'
#
loop_
_entity.id
_entity.type
_entity.pdbx_description
1 polymer ?
#
loop_
_entity_poly.entity_id
_entity_poly.type
_entity_poly.pdbx_seq_one_letter_code
_entity_poly.pdbx_strand_id
1 'polypeptide(L)'
;MPRVTKSVTAKTKHKKVLSATKGHYGARSRLYKTAKQSNIKALQYAFRDRKNRKRDFRALWIARINAGSRKLGVSYSVFMNSLAKSEILLDRKILSDLAINDTSTFEKIVKLAVK
;
A
#
# COMPACT_ATOMS: atom_id res chain seq x y z
N MET A 1 -55.99 1.54 -9.47
CA MET A 1 -54.80 2.15 -8.85
C MET A 1 -53.55 1.61 -9.53
N PRO A 2 -52.59 2.44 -9.94
CA PRO A 2 -51.33 1.94 -10.50
C PRO A 2 -50.53 1.19 -9.44
N ARG A 3 -50.07 -0.02 -9.78
CA ARG A 3 -49.30 -0.90 -8.89
C ARG A 3 -47.85 -0.44 -8.86
N VAL A 4 -47.30 -0.23 -7.68
CA VAL A 4 -45.89 0.10 -7.50
C VAL A 4 -45.04 -1.18 -7.63
N THR A 5 -44.36 -1.36 -8.77
CA THR A 5 -43.62 -2.58 -9.11
C THR A 5 -42.13 -2.54 -8.72
N LYS A 6 -41.55 -1.37 -8.47
CA LYS A 6 -40.09 -1.20 -8.32
C LYS A 6 -39.64 -0.65 -6.94
N SER A 7 -40.53 -0.43 -5.99
CA SER A 7 -40.20 0.25 -4.72
C SER A 7 -39.22 -0.55 -3.85
N VAL A 8 -39.42 -1.85 -3.71
CA VAL A 8 -38.58 -2.71 -2.88
C VAL A 8 -37.16 -2.81 -3.43
N THR A 9 -37.06 -3.06 -4.75
CA THR A 9 -35.75 -3.18 -5.43
C THR A 9 -34.98 -1.85 -5.42
N ALA A 10 -35.66 -0.71 -5.64
CA ALA A 10 -35.05 0.61 -5.56
C ALA A 10 -34.53 0.93 -4.15
N LYS A 11 -35.36 0.64 -3.11
CA LYS A 11 -34.99 0.83 -1.71
C LYS A 11 -33.77 -0.02 -1.33
N THR A 12 -33.70 -1.26 -1.79
CA THR A 12 -32.54 -2.15 -1.54
C THR A 12 -31.27 -1.60 -2.20
N LYS A 13 -31.35 -1.14 -3.44
CA LYS A 13 -30.21 -0.51 -4.13
C LYS A 13 -29.73 0.76 -3.41
N HIS A 14 -30.67 1.61 -2.95
CA HIS A 14 -30.32 2.81 -2.17
C HIS A 14 -29.66 2.47 -0.83
N LYS A 15 -30.22 1.50 -0.09
CA LYS A 15 -29.64 1.04 1.17
C LYS A 15 -28.21 0.48 1.01
N LYS A 16 -27.94 -0.24 -0.08
CA LYS A 16 -26.61 -0.77 -0.38
C LYS A 16 -25.59 0.36 -0.52
N VAL A 17 -25.92 1.42 -1.27
CA VAL A 17 -25.02 2.58 -1.44
C VAL A 17 -24.84 3.33 -0.12
N LEU A 18 -25.91 3.59 0.62
CA LEU A 18 -25.85 4.26 1.92
C LEU A 18 -25.09 3.46 2.96
N SER A 19 -25.15 2.14 2.93
CA SER A 19 -24.34 1.27 3.78
C SER A 19 -22.85 1.39 3.48
N ALA A 20 -22.47 1.47 2.20
CA ALA A 20 -21.08 1.65 1.77
C ALA A 20 -20.52 3.04 2.11
N THR A 21 -21.38 4.03 2.32
CA THR A 21 -20.98 5.41 2.66
C THR A 21 -21.18 5.78 4.11
N LYS A 22 -21.40 4.80 4.99
CA LYS A 22 -21.46 5.04 6.44
C LYS A 22 -20.19 5.73 6.91
N GLY A 23 -20.33 6.76 7.76
CA GLY A 23 -19.20 7.54 8.28
C GLY A 23 -18.71 8.65 7.35
N HIS A 24 -19.24 8.78 6.13
CA HIS A 24 -18.92 9.91 5.28
C HIS A 24 -19.55 11.19 5.82
N TYR A 25 -18.83 12.29 5.66
CA TYR A 25 -19.21 13.57 6.25
C TYR A 25 -20.52 14.14 5.66
N GLY A 26 -21.42 14.61 6.53
CA GLY A 26 -22.62 15.35 6.17
C GLY A 26 -23.63 14.54 5.35
N ALA A 27 -24.16 15.17 4.30
CA ALA A 27 -25.16 14.57 3.42
C ALA A 27 -24.69 13.36 2.61
N ARG A 28 -23.38 13.13 2.51
CA ARG A 28 -22.78 11.99 1.81
C ARG A 28 -23.09 10.64 2.46
N SER A 29 -23.42 10.62 3.75
CA SER A 29 -23.85 9.42 4.46
C SER A 29 -25.36 9.25 4.57
N ARG A 30 -26.15 10.28 4.21
CA ARG A 30 -27.60 10.32 4.45
C ARG A 30 -28.41 10.37 3.13
N LEU A 31 -27.99 11.18 2.16
CA LEU A 31 -28.70 11.38 0.89
C LEU A 31 -28.12 10.51 -0.21
N TYR A 32 -28.98 9.69 -0.83
CA TYR A 32 -28.56 8.76 -1.89
C TYR A 32 -27.80 9.43 -3.05
N LYS A 33 -28.26 10.59 -3.52
CA LYS A 33 -27.64 11.30 -4.65
C LYS A 33 -26.19 11.64 -4.38
N THR A 34 -25.91 12.25 -3.23
CA THR A 34 -24.55 12.63 -2.82
C THR A 34 -23.72 11.42 -2.35
N ALA A 35 -24.35 10.45 -1.69
CA ALA A 35 -23.72 9.20 -1.29
C ALA A 35 -23.20 8.40 -2.48
N LYS A 36 -23.98 8.31 -3.57
CA LYS A 36 -23.55 7.61 -4.79
C LYS A 36 -22.27 8.20 -5.38
N GLN A 37 -22.19 9.53 -5.50
CA GLN A 37 -20.98 10.20 -5.99
C GLN A 37 -19.80 10.00 -5.05
N SER A 38 -20.02 10.11 -3.75
CA SER A 38 -19.00 9.89 -2.74
C SER A 38 -18.45 8.44 -2.77
N ASN A 39 -19.32 7.46 -2.94
CA ASN A 39 -18.94 6.06 -3.09
C ASN A 39 -18.09 5.81 -4.34
N ILE A 40 -18.48 6.39 -5.50
CA ILE A 40 -17.72 6.27 -6.75
C ILE A 40 -16.30 6.84 -6.55
N LYS A 41 -16.18 8.02 -5.92
CA LYS A 41 -14.87 8.63 -5.62
C LYS A 41 -14.04 7.79 -4.65
N ALA A 42 -14.66 7.25 -3.61
CA ALA A 42 -13.98 6.36 -2.66
C ALA A 42 -13.40 5.12 -3.37
N LEU A 43 -14.14 4.50 -4.28
CA LEU A 43 -13.67 3.35 -5.06
C LEU A 43 -12.54 3.72 -6.03
N GLN A 44 -12.61 4.89 -6.66
CA GLN A 44 -11.53 5.41 -7.52
C GLN A 44 -10.26 5.65 -6.73
N TYR A 45 -10.35 6.26 -5.55
CA TYR A 45 -9.21 6.45 -4.65
C TYR A 45 -8.65 5.13 -4.14
N ALA A 46 -9.51 4.20 -3.75
CA ALA A 46 -9.08 2.87 -3.34
C ALA A 46 -8.28 2.15 -4.44
N PHE A 47 -8.71 2.25 -5.70
CA PHE A 47 -7.98 1.71 -6.86
C PHE A 47 -6.60 2.36 -7.02
N ARG A 48 -6.55 3.70 -7.02
CA ARG A 48 -5.29 4.46 -7.13
C ARG A 48 -4.34 4.13 -5.99
N ASP A 49 -4.83 4.14 -4.77
CA ASP A 49 -4.01 4.04 -3.56
C ASP A 49 -3.51 2.62 -3.31
N ARG A 50 -4.19 1.59 -3.82
CA ARG A 50 -3.62 0.24 -3.88
C ARG A 50 -2.37 0.17 -4.77
N LYS A 51 -2.28 0.97 -5.83
CA LYS A 51 -1.07 1.10 -6.66
C LYS A 51 0.00 1.93 -5.96
N ASN A 52 -0.39 3.05 -5.34
CA ASN A 52 0.52 3.92 -4.61
C ASN A 52 1.16 3.19 -3.43
N ARG A 53 0.41 2.42 -2.67
CA ARG A 53 0.91 1.64 -1.53
C ARG A 53 2.15 0.81 -1.87
N LYS A 54 2.16 0.17 -3.04
CA LYS A 54 3.32 -0.63 -3.48
C LYS A 54 4.57 0.24 -3.70
N ARG A 55 4.39 1.45 -4.22
CA ARG A 55 5.48 2.42 -4.44
C ARG A 55 5.98 2.99 -3.12
N ASP A 56 5.08 3.31 -2.21
CA ASP A 56 5.40 3.91 -0.90
C ASP A 56 6.18 2.92 -0.04
N PHE A 57 5.72 1.66 0.02
CA PHE A 57 6.46 0.62 0.74
C PHE A 57 7.83 0.34 0.13
N ARG A 58 7.94 0.32 -1.20
CA ARG A 58 9.24 0.15 -1.85
C ARG A 58 10.19 1.31 -1.51
N ALA A 59 9.71 2.55 -1.53
CA ALA A 59 10.51 3.71 -1.12
C ALA A 59 10.97 3.60 0.34
N LEU A 60 10.07 3.17 1.24
CA LEU A 60 10.38 2.94 2.63
C LEU A 60 11.45 1.86 2.83
N TRP A 61 11.35 0.72 2.13
CA TRP A 61 12.36 -0.34 2.19
C TRP A 61 13.72 0.15 1.70
N ILE A 62 13.75 0.89 0.60
CA ILE A 62 15.00 1.48 0.06
C ILE A 62 15.64 2.43 1.09
N ALA A 63 14.85 3.29 1.72
CA ALA A 63 15.36 4.21 2.75
C ALA A 63 15.97 3.46 3.94
N ARG A 64 15.33 2.39 4.42
CA ARG A 64 15.80 1.57 5.54
C ARG A 64 17.09 0.82 5.19
N ILE A 65 17.14 0.17 4.03
CA ILE A 65 18.34 -0.52 3.54
C ILE A 65 19.50 0.47 3.38
N ASN A 66 19.24 1.63 2.80
CA ASN A 66 20.26 2.67 2.61
C ASN A 66 20.80 3.17 3.96
N ALA A 67 19.95 3.37 4.96
CA ALA A 67 20.39 3.74 6.30
C ALA A 67 21.27 2.66 6.95
N GLY A 68 20.88 1.39 6.80
CA GLY A 68 21.65 0.26 7.33
C GLY A 68 23.00 0.08 6.60
N SER A 69 23.00 0.15 5.27
CA SER A 69 24.24 -0.03 4.49
C SER A 69 25.23 1.14 4.67
N ARG A 70 24.72 2.37 4.82
CA ARG A 70 25.57 3.55 5.07
C ARG A 70 26.28 3.50 6.43
N LYS A 71 25.69 2.89 7.45
CA LYS A 71 26.38 2.63 8.73
C LYS A 71 27.65 1.77 8.53
N LEU A 72 27.65 0.94 7.49
CA LEU A 72 28.78 0.07 7.12
C LEU A 72 29.67 0.69 6.03
N GLY A 73 29.47 1.97 5.70
CA GLY A 73 30.25 2.69 4.69
C GLY A 73 29.88 2.41 3.24
N VAL A 74 28.79 1.68 2.99
CA VAL A 74 28.36 1.27 1.63
C VAL A 74 27.10 2.04 1.20
N SER A 75 27.07 2.59 -0.02
CA SER A 75 25.86 3.19 -0.55
C SER A 75 24.85 2.14 -1.02
N TYR A 76 23.57 2.50 -1.05
CA TYR A 76 22.49 1.59 -1.49
C TYR A 76 22.73 1.03 -2.90
N SER A 77 23.14 1.86 -3.85
CA SER A 77 23.36 1.43 -5.25
C SER A 77 24.51 0.45 -5.37
N VAL A 78 25.62 0.70 -4.67
CA VAL A 78 26.77 -0.20 -4.62
C VAL A 78 26.36 -1.54 -4.00
N PHE A 79 25.65 -1.51 -2.86
CA PHE A 79 25.18 -2.71 -2.18
C PHE A 79 24.26 -3.56 -3.07
N MET A 80 23.27 -2.95 -3.73
CA MET A 80 22.36 -3.67 -4.62
C MET A 80 23.04 -4.25 -5.86
N ASN A 81 24.04 -3.55 -6.41
CA ASN A 81 24.86 -4.06 -7.51
C ASN A 81 25.71 -5.26 -7.06
N SER A 82 26.30 -5.16 -5.87
CA SER A 82 27.11 -6.25 -5.28
C SER A 82 26.27 -7.49 -4.99
N LEU A 83 25.04 -7.35 -4.47
CA LEU A 83 24.09 -8.45 -4.30
C LEU A 83 23.78 -9.15 -5.61
N ALA A 84 23.53 -8.37 -6.67
CA ALA A 84 23.28 -8.92 -8.00
C ALA A 84 24.48 -9.70 -8.56
N LYS A 85 25.70 -9.18 -8.36
CA LYS A 85 26.93 -9.86 -8.79
C LYS A 85 27.23 -11.15 -8.00
N SER A 86 26.84 -11.15 -6.72
CA SER A 86 27.03 -12.32 -5.83
C SER A 86 25.89 -13.33 -5.94
N GLU A 87 24.94 -13.14 -6.89
CA GLU A 87 23.76 -13.98 -7.09
C GLU A 87 22.89 -14.20 -5.85
N ILE A 88 22.93 -13.25 -4.91
CA ILE A 88 22.13 -13.29 -3.68
C ILE A 88 20.73 -12.77 -3.97
N LEU A 89 19.76 -13.68 -4.10
CA LEU A 89 18.36 -13.38 -4.44
C LEU A 89 17.52 -13.06 -3.20
N LEU A 90 17.79 -11.91 -2.57
CA LEU A 90 16.98 -11.40 -1.46
C LEU A 90 16.17 -10.18 -1.92
N ASP A 91 14.88 -10.18 -1.58
CA ASP A 91 14.01 -9.04 -1.90
C ASP A 91 14.23 -7.86 -0.93
N ARG A 92 13.79 -6.68 -1.37
CA ARG A 92 13.94 -5.44 -0.58
C ARG A 92 13.16 -5.45 0.72
N LYS A 93 12.06 -6.19 0.79
CA LYS A 93 11.23 -6.32 1.99
C LYS A 93 12.01 -7.06 3.07
N ILE A 94 12.59 -8.20 2.74
CA ILE A 94 13.41 -9.01 3.65
C ILE A 94 14.65 -8.22 4.10
N LEU A 95 15.38 -7.61 3.17
CA LEU A 95 16.55 -6.79 3.48
C LEU A 95 16.21 -5.63 4.42
N SER A 96 15.07 -4.98 4.20
CA SER A 96 14.59 -3.89 5.06
C SER A 96 14.21 -4.36 6.45
N ASP A 97 13.67 -5.56 6.57
CA ASP A 97 13.30 -6.17 7.86
C ASP A 97 14.56 -6.55 8.65
N LEU A 98 15.52 -7.19 8.00
CA LEU A 98 16.81 -7.52 8.59
C LEU A 98 17.59 -6.28 9.05
N ALA A 99 17.55 -5.20 8.27
CA ALA A 99 18.23 -3.95 8.61
C ALA A 99 17.70 -3.29 9.90
N ILE A 100 16.48 -3.63 10.34
CA ILE A 100 15.88 -3.09 11.57
C ILE A 100 15.94 -4.11 12.71
N ASN A 101 15.49 -5.34 12.44
CA ASN A 101 15.22 -6.33 13.47
C ASN A 101 16.43 -7.24 13.73
N ASP A 102 17.27 -7.47 12.70
CA ASP A 102 18.48 -8.30 12.82
C ASP A 102 19.66 -7.65 12.08
N THR A 103 20.20 -6.63 12.69
CA THR A 103 21.37 -5.90 12.16
C THR A 103 22.60 -6.78 12.01
N SER A 104 22.77 -7.79 12.84
CA SER A 104 23.93 -8.70 12.81
C SER A 104 23.93 -9.54 11.52
N THR A 105 22.77 -10.10 11.17
CA THR A 105 22.60 -10.84 9.90
C THR A 105 22.71 -9.91 8.69
N PHE A 106 22.14 -8.71 8.76
CA PHE A 106 22.27 -7.71 7.71
C PHE A 106 23.73 -7.33 7.43
N GLU A 107 24.54 -7.11 8.48
CA GLU A 107 25.98 -6.83 8.34
C GLU A 107 26.75 -7.97 7.66
N LYS A 108 26.45 -9.22 8.02
CA LYS A 108 27.05 -10.40 7.37
C LYS A 108 26.74 -10.43 5.89
N ILE A 109 25.48 -10.14 5.50
CA ILE A 109 25.07 -10.08 4.09
C ILE A 109 25.82 -8.97 3.35
N VAL A 110 25.92 -7.78 3.94
CA VAL A 110 26.67 -6.67 3.32
C VAL A 110 28.13 -7.04 3.12
N LYS A 111 28.79 -7.61 4.13
CA LYS A 111 30.20 -8.06 4.05
C LYS A 111 30.42 -9.17 3.01
N LEU A 112 29.46 -10.08 2.85
CA LEU A 112 29.51 -11.13 1.83
C LEU A 112 29.34 -10.57 0.41
N ALA A 113 28.45 -9.62 0.25
CA ALA A 113 28.13 -9.04 -1.07
C ALA A 113 29.23 -8.09 -1.59
N VAL A 114 29.90 -7.34 -0.70
CA VAL A 114 30.87 -6.27 -1.04
C VAL A 114 32.31 -6.76 -1.09
N LYS A 115 32.52 -8.05 -0.93
CA LYS A 115 33.85 -8.66 -1.15
C LYS A 115 34.34 -8.50 -2.62
#